data_0d5bfe196dce8d866390555f3c285190
#
_entry.id   0d5bfe196dce8d866390555f3c285190
#
_cell.length_a   1.000
_cell.length_b   1.000
_cell.length_c   1.000
_cell.angle_alpha   90.00
_cell.angle_beta   90.00
_cell.angle_gamma   90.00
#
_symmetry.space_group_name_H-M   'P 1'
#
loop_
_entity.id
_entity.type
_entity.pdbx_description
1 polymer ?
#
loop_
_entity_poly.entity_id
_entity_poly.type
_entity_poly.pdbx_seq_one_letter_code
_entity_poly.pdbx_strand_id
1 'polypeptide(L)'
;MARVLAMLFISMVVSGYYFPFSFAVFPQLNTKMALAMTGVFLVVLQGCRRHKISFSKELLGAIIFAFVFSFICFIAADYNHTDDYSYVTYFISFFTWLGGAFVVCFAIRMLHGKATLSLLTGYLTFVCVSQCILAILIDRFPAFQLLVDTYVSQGQEFFQEVRRLYGIGAALDPAGVRFSIVLLLIAYLLCENEDVKQAKWKVSVYLFAFFVIAVIGNMISRTTSVGLLLGIAYLICSTGIFRLIIRRSYFRLYSILGGMLITFIILGVYLYEHDPFFYRNIRFAFEAFFNWVETGELRTDSTDKLNTVMWIWPENLKGWLIGTGLFANFVYSTV
;
A
#
# COMPACT_ATOMS: atom_id res chain seq x y z
N MET A 1 11.97 27.42 -8.24
CA MET A 1 11.68 27.22 -6.81
C MET A 1 10.20 26.95 -6.55
N ALA A 2 9.25 27.83 -6.91
CA ALA A 2 7.81 27.66 -6.65
C ALA A 2 7.21 26.32 -7.13
N ARG A 3 7.57 25.85 -8.34
CA ARG A 3 7.08 24.57 -8.89
C ARG A 3 7.55 23.36 -8.08
N VAL A 4 8.79 23.37 -7.58
CA VAL A 4 9.33 22.28 -6.74
C VAL A 4 8.61 22.26 -5.39
N LEU A 5 8.39 23.42 -4.76
CA LEU A 5 7.61 23.51 -3.52
C LEU A 5 6.17 23.01 -3.70
N ALA A 6 5.55 23.33 -4.83
CA ALA A 6 4.20 22.83 -5.16
C ALA A 6 4.21 21.29 -5.34
N MET A 7 5.23 20.72 -5.99
CA MET A 7 5.37 19.25 -6.10
C MET A 7 5.55 18.59 -4.74
N LEU A 8 6.38 19.18 -3.85
CA LEU A 8 6.56 18.67 -2.48
C LEU A 8 5.26 18.75 -1.68
N PHE A 9 4.52 19.86 -1.79
CA PHE A 9 3.21 20.00 -1.14
C PHE A 9 2.22 18.92 -1.63
N ILE A 10 2.14 18.68 -2.95
CA ILE A 10 1.30 17.62 -3.50
C ILE A 10 1.76 16.24 -2.97
N SER A 11 3.07 16.01 -2.87
CA SER A 11 3.60 14.75 -2.32
C SER A 11 3.20 14.57 -0.85
N MET A 12 3.15 15.63 -0.04
CA MET A 12 2.63 15.59 1.34
C MET A 12 1.13 15.26 1.37
N VAL A 13 0.32 15.85 0.49
CA VAL A 13 -1.11 15.54 0.35
C VAL A 13 -1.29 14.07 -0.05
N VAL A 14 -0.53 13.59 -1.04
CA VAL A 14 -0.55 12.18 -1.47
C VAL A 14 -0.11 11.26 -0.32
N SER A 15 0.93 11.61 0.43
CA SER A 15 1.40 10.83 1.59
C SER A 15 0.33 10.75 2.68
N GLY A 16 -0.29 11.86 3.07
CA GLY A 16 -1.33 11.90 4.09
C GLY A 16 -2.62 11.16 3.68
N TYR A 17 -2.88 11.05 2.38
CA TYR A 17 -3.96 10.22 1.84
C TYR A 17 -3.58 8.74 1.81
N TYR A 18 -2.41 8.41 1.24
CA TYR A 18 -2.00 7.04 0.96
C TYR A 18 -1.50 6.30 2.21
N PHE A 19 -0.82 7.00 3.11
CA PHE A 19 -0.37 6.54 4.42
C PHE A 19 -0.97 7.42 5.51
N PRO A 20 -2.26 7.23 5.83
CA PRO A 20 -2.94 8.07 6.81
C PRO A 20 -2.38 7.82 8.21
N PHE A 21 -2.21 8.91 8.94
CA PHE A 21 -1.82 8.94 10.34
C PHE A 21 -2.64 10.00 11.09
N SER A 22 -2.65 9.94 12.40
CA SER A 22 -3.26 10.96 13.25
C SER A 22 -2.19 11.77 13.95
N PHE A 23 -2.47 13.03 14.27
CA PHE A 23 -1.61 13.80 15.16
C PHE A 23 -1.93 13.48 16.61
N ALA A 24 -0.91 13.44 17.49
CA ALA A 24 -1.08 13.16 18.91
C ALA A 24 -2.05 14.14 19.59
N VAL A 25 -2.11 15.40 19.11
CA VAL A 25 -3.05 16.43 19.60
C VAL A 25 -4.51 16.11 19.24
N PHE A 26 -4.75 15.43 18.10
CA PHE A 26 -6.07 15.05 17.61
C PHE A 26 -6.09 13.59 17.14
N PRO A 27 -5.97 12.60 18.04
CA PRO A 27 -5.83 11.19 17.65
C PRO A 27 -7.07 10.62 16.95
N GLN A 28 -8.22 11.21 17.13
CA GLN A 28 -9.49 10.80 16.50
C GLN A 28 -9.59 11.21 15.03
N LEU A 29 -8.83 12.24 14.59
CA LEU A 29 -8.87 12.78 13.24
C LEU A 29 -7.59 12.40 12.50
N ASN A 30 -7.68 11.43 11.60
CA ASN A 30 -6.55 11.10 10.74
C ASN A 30 -6.48 11.99 9.48
N THR A 31 -5.31 12.06 8.87
CA THR A 31 -5.05 12.87 7.68
C THR A 31 -5.99 12.53 6.52
N LYS A 32 -6.40 11.26 6.37
CA LYS A 32 -7.36 10.83 5.34
C LYS A 32 -8.74 11.47 5.56
N MET A 33 -9.22 11.53 6.81
CA MET A 33 -10.50 12.17 7.15
C MET A 33 -10.47 13.69 6.89
N ALA A 34 -9.36 14.35 7.26
CA ALA A 34 -9.17 15.77 6.97
C ALA A 34 -9.20 16.06 5.46
N LEU A 35 -8.53 15.21 4.67
CA LEU A 35 -8.57 15.31 3.21
C LEU A 35 -9.96 15.00 2.65
N ALA A 36 -10.71 14.05 3.21
CA ALA A 36 -12.06 13.76 2.79
C ALA A 36 -13.00 14.96 3.02
N MET A 37 -12.94 15.60 4.19
CA MET A 37 -13.71 16.82 4.46
C MET A 37 -13.37 17.94 3.47
N THR A 38 -12.08 18.15 3.21
CA THR A 38 -11.62 19.10 2.18
C THR A 38 -12.16 18.73 0.79
N GLY A 39 -12.20 17.44 0.46
CA GLY A 39 -12.73 16.94 -0.81
C GLY A 39 -14.22 17.22 -0.98
N VAL A 40 -15.02 16.93 0.04
CA VAL A 40 -16.46 17.24 0.03
C VAL A 40 -16.67 18.75 -0.14
N PHE A 41 -15.95 19.58 0.62
CA PHE A 41 -16.01 21.03 0.50
C PHE A 41 -15.69 21.51 -0.94
N LEU A 42 -14.62 20.97 -1.56
CA LEU A 42 -14.25 21.33 -2.94
C LEU A 42 -15.29 20.89 -3.96
N VAL A 43 -15.91 19.70 -3.81
CA VAL A 43 -16.97 19.21 -4.69
C VAL A 43 -18.19 20.13 -4.60
N VAL A 44 -18.62 20.49 -3.39
CA VAL A 44 -19.73 21.44 -3.18
C VAL A 44 -19.41 22.80 -3.81
N LEU A 45 -18.23 23.34 -3.55
CA LEU A 45 -17.79 24.64 -4.10
C LEU A 45 -17.77 24.62 -5.63
N GLN A 46 -17.30 23.55 -6.25
CA GLN A 46 -17.30 23.39 -7.70
C GLN A 46 -18.74 23.24 -8.25
N GLY A 47 -19.59 22.51 -7.55
CA GLY A 47 -21.00 22.37 -7.88
C GLY A 47 -21.73 23.70 -7.88
N CYS A 48 -21.55 24.50 -6.83
CA CYS A 48 -22.11 25.85 -6.73
C CYS A 48 -21.61 26.77 -7.86
N ARG A 49 -20.30 26.71 -8.19
CA ARG A 49 -19.73 27.58 -9.27
C ARG A 49 -20.16 27.16 -10.66
N ARG A 50 -20.36 25.86 -10.92
CA ARG A 50 -20.69 25.33 -12.24
C ARG A 50 -22.19 25.07 -12.43
N HIS A 51 -22.99 25.23 -11.39
CA HIS A 51 -24.41 24.87 -11.34
C HIS A 51 -24.71 23.44 -11.83
N LYS A 52 -23.70 22.55 -11.78
CA LYS A 52 -23.80 21.18 -12.28
C LYS A 52 -22.79 20.28 -11.56
N ILE A 53 -23.26 19.20 -10.97
CA ILE A 53 -22.44 18.11 -10.46
C ILE A 53 -22.72 16.91 -11.36
N SER A 54 -21.67 16.38 -12.02
CA SER A 54 -21.79 15.19 -12.86
C SER A 54 -20.99 14.05 -12.27
N PHE A 55 -21.64 12.92 -12.09
CA PHE A 55 -20.99 11.67 -11.70
C PHE A 55 -20.87 10.76 -12.92
N SER A 56 -19.75 10.02 -13.04
CA SER A 56 -19.65 9.00 -14.06
C SER A 56 -20.53 7.80 -13.68
N LYS A 57 -20.90 7.00 -14.67
CA LYS A 57 -21.73 5.79 -14.45
C LYS A 57 -20.99 4.76 -13.58
N GLU A 58 -19.68 4.66 -13.77
CA GLU A 58 -18.81 3.76 -13.00
C GLU A 58 -18.76 4.17 -11.54
N LEU A 59 -18.65 5.48 -11.26
CA LEU A 59 -18.66 6.00 -9.90
C LEU A 59 -20.03 5.78 -9.23
N LEU A 60 -21.12 6.01 -9.96
CA LEU A 60 -22.47 5.74 -9.45
C LEU A 60 -22.64 4.25 -9.10
N GLY A 61 -22.15 3.36 -9.97
CA GLY A 61 -22.13 1.91 -9.71
C GLY A 61 -21.36 1.56 -8.44
N ALA A 62 -20.19 2.14 -8.24
CA ALA A 62 -19.39 1.93 -7.03
C ALA A 62 -20.08 2.44 -5.76
N ILE A 63 -20.74 3.60 -5.83
CA ILE A 63 -21.55 4.14 -4.73
C ILE A 63 -22.69 3.20 -4.37
N ILE A 64 -23.46 2.75 -5.36
CA ILE A 64 -24.58 1.81 -5.15
C ILE A 64 -24.06 0.52 -4.51
N PHE A 65 -22.94 -0.03 -5.00
CA PHE A 65 -22.33 -1.23 -4.44
C PHE A 65 -21.94 -1.04 -2.98
N ALA A 66 -21.32 0.10 -2.63
CA ALA A 66 -20.93 0.40 -1.25
C ALA A 66 -22.15 0.47 -0.31
N PHE A 67 -23.26 1.07 -0.75
CA PHE A 67 -24.50 1.10 0.01
C PHE A 67 -25.13 -0.28 0.17
N VAL A 68 -25.23 -1.06 -0.91
CA VAL A 68 -25.80 -2.42 -0.88
C VAL A 68 -24.97 -3.31 0.05
N PHE A 69 -23.64 -3.23 -0.03
CA PHE A 69 -22.76 -3.97 0.87
C PHE A 69 -22.99 -3.61 2.34
N SER A 70 -23.02 -2.32 2.67
CA SER A 70 -23.28 -1.85 4.05
C SER A 70 -24.67 -2.26 4.54
N PHE A 71 -25.67 -2.24 3.66
CA PHE A 71 -27.02 -2.66 4.00
C PHE A 71 -27.12 -4.16 4.29
N ILE A 72 -26.46 -5.00 3.49
CA ILE A 72 -26.37 -6.44 3.75
C ILE A 72 -25.66 -6.69 5.10
N CYS A 73 -24.57 -5.97 5.38
CA CYS A 73 -23.88 -6.09 6.67
C CYS A 73 -24.75 -5.64 7.85
N PHE A 74 -25.59 -4.62 7.67
CA PHE A 74 -26.55 -4.20 8.68
C PHE A 74 -27.57 -5.29 8.98
N ILE A 75 -28.18 -5.90 7.94
CA ILE A 75 -29.09 -7.02 8.12
C ILE A 75 -28.40 -8.19 8.83
N ALA A 76 -27.15 -8.49 8.47
CA ALA A 76 -26.38 -9.57 9.10
C ALA A 76 -26.10 -9.30 10.58
N ALA A 77 -25.74 -8.06 10.95
CA ALA A 77 -25.50 -7.66 12.34
C ALA A 77 -26.78 -7.72 13.17
N ASP A 78 -27.88 -7.16 12.66
CA ASP A 78 -29.19 -7.16 13.30
C ASP A 78 -29.73 -8.58 13.51
N TYR A 79 -29.67 -9.40 12.47
CA TYR A 79 -30.14 -10.81 12.50
C TYR A 79 -29.34 -11.67 13.51
N ASN A 80 -28.04 -11.43 13.65
CA ASN A 80 -27.19 -12.17 14.60
C ASN A 80 -27.13 -11.52 15.98
N HIS A 81 -27.86 -10.42 16.22
CA HIS A 81 -27.85 -9.66 17.48
C HIS A 81 -26.43 -9.32 17.96
N THR A 82 -25.56 -8.85 17.04
CA THR A 82 -24.18 -8.49 17.33
C THR A 82 -24.01 -6.98 17.30
N ASP A 83 -23.13 -6.46 18.16
CA ASP A 83 -22.76 -5.03 18.19
C ASP A 83 -21.65 -4.68 17.21
N ASP A 84 -21.32 -5.59 16.26
CA ASP A 84 -20.30 -5.38 15.25
C ASP A 84 -20.85 -4.61 14.06
N TYR A 85 -20.71 -3.29 14.09
CA TYR A 85 -21.09 -2.38 13.01
C TYR A 85 -19.90 -1.98 12.10
N SER A 86 -18.76 -2.65 12.21
CA SER A 86 -17.53 -2.31 11.46
C SER A 86 -17.77 -2.28 9.95
N TYR A 87 -18.44 -3.29 9.41
CA TYR A 87 -18.77 -3.37 7.99
C TYR A 87 -20.04 -2.60 7.61
N VAL A 88 -20.93 -2.34 8.56
CA VAL A 88 -22.12 -1.51 8.33
C VAL A 88 -21.72 -0.08 7.95
N THR A 89 -20.66 0.45 8.57
CA THR A 89 -20.15 1.79 8.29
C THR A 89 -19.22 1.87 7.07
N TYR A 90 -19.13 0.79 6.27
CA TYR A 90 -18.22 0.73 5.12
C TYR A 90 -18.47 1.84 4.09
N PHE A 91 -19.74 2.23 3.86
CA PHE A 91 -20.06 3.33 2.97
C PHE A 91 -19.44 4.67 3.42
N ILE A 92 -19.33 4.93 4.74
CA ILE A 92 -18.65 6.11 5.28
C ILE A 92 -17.15 6.05 4.93
N SER A 93 -16.53 4.87 5.13
CA SER A 93 -15.15 4.63 4.76
C SER A 93 -14.93 4.81 3.25
N PHE A 94 -15.84 4.32 2.42
CA PHE A 94 -15.81 4.51 0.97
C PHE A 94 -15.82 5.98 0.58
N PHE A 95 -16.75 6.78 1.12
CA PHE A 95 -16.80 8.22 0.85
C PHE A 95 -15.59 8.98 1.39
N THR A 96 -15.03 8.53 2.52
CA THR A 96 -13.78 9.09 3.06
C THR A 96 -12.61 8.87 2.10
N TRP A 97 -12.47 7.66 1.54
CA TRP A 97 -11.45 7.38 0.52
C TRP A 97 -11.71 8.16 -0.77
N LEU A 98 -12.94 8.23 -1.21
CA LEU A 98 -13.32 8.95 -2.43
C LEU A 98 -13.06 10.46 -2.33
N GLY A 99 -13.43 11.08 -1.22
CA GLY A 99 -13.19 12.49 -0.96
C GLY A 99 -11.69 12.83 -0.94
N GLY A 100 -10.88 12.01 -0.27
CA GLY A 100 -9.42 12.16 -0.27
C GLY A 100 -8.80 11.98 -1.66
N ALA A 101 -9.25 10.96 -2.42
CA ALA A 101 -8.81 10.74 -3.80
C ALA A 101 -9.12 11.94 -4.71
N PHE A 102 -10.29 12.56 -4.51
CA PHE A 102 -10.67 13.76 -5.24
C PHE A 102 -9.69 14.91 -4.99
N VAL A 103 -9.28 15.14 -3.73
CA VAL A 103 -8.29 16.18 -3.37
C VAL A 103 -6.96 15.91 -4.04
N VAL A 104 -6.47 14.67 -3.99
CA VAL A 104 -5.21 14.27 -4.66
C VAL A 104 -5.27 14.55 -6.15
N CYS A 105 -6.32 14.08 -6.83
CA CYS A 105 -6.49 14.32 -8.26
C CYS A 105 -6.66 15.80 -8.61
N PHE A 106 -7.34 16.56 -7.75
CA PHE A 106 -7.52 18.00 -7.91
C PHE A 106 -6.17 18.73 -7.79
N ALA A 107 -5.37 18.43 -6.77
CA ALA A 107 -4.06 19.04 -6.55
C ALA A 107 -3.09 18.74 -7.72
N ILE A 108 -3.06 17.48 -8.21
CA ILE A 108 -2.26 17.12 -9.39
C ILE A 108 -2.73 17.90 -10.63
N ARG A 109 -4.04 18.02 -10.84
CA ARG A 109 -4.60 18.79 -11.96
C ARG A 109 -4.24 20.27 -11.90
N MET A 110 -4.25 20.87 -10.72
CA MET A 110 -3.90 22.29 -10.57
C MET A 110 -2.46 22.58 -11.01
N LEU A 111 -1.52 21.67 -10.72
CA LEU A 111 -0.11 21.90 -11.06
C LEU A 111 0.24 21.45 -12.48
N HIS A 112 -0.33 20.33 -12.95
CA HIS A 112 0.05 19.69 -14.21
C HIS A 112 -1.00 19.84 -15.32
N GLY A 113 -2.14 20.52 -15.06
CA GLY A 113 -3.26 20.67 -16.00
C GLY A 113 -4.12 19.40 -16.13
N LYS A 114 -3.57 18.22 -15.93
CA LYS A 114 -4.25 16.93 -16.02
C LYS A 114 -3.75 15.96 -14.94
N ALA A 115 -4.62 15.08 -14.46
CA ALA A 115 -4.24 13.94 -13.62
C ALA A 115 -4.20 12.69 -14.50
N THR A 116 -3.00 12.16 -14.74
CA THR A 116 -2.78 10.93 -15.50
C THR A 116 -2.28 9.84 -14.58
N LEU A 117 -2.50 8.58 -14.97
CA LEU A 117 -1.99 7.44 -14.22
C LEU A 117 -0.46 7.52 -14.02
N SER A 118 0.27 7.94 -15.04
CA SER A 118 1.73 8.11 -14.97
C SER A 118 2.16 9.15 -13.93
N LEU A 119 1.47 10.30 -13.85
CA LEU A 119 1.76 11.32 -12.83
C LEU A 119 1.41 10.82 -11.43
N LEU A 120 0.24 10.18 -11.27
CA LEU A 120 -0.18 9.61 -10.00
C LEU A 120 0.82 8.55 -9.52
N THR A 121 1.21 7.63 -10.40
CA THR A 121 2.22 6.61 -10.07
C THR A 121 3.56 7.24 -9.69
N GLY A 122 3.98 8.32 -10.38
CA GLY A 122 5.18 9.05 -10.02
C GLY A 122 5.15 9.61 -8.60
N TYR A 123 4.05 10.24 -8.20
CA TYR A 123 3.85 10.72 -6.83
C TYR A 123 3.79 9.58 -5.80
N LEU A 124 3.03 8.50 -6.09
CA LEU A 124 2.94 7.34 -5.23
C LEU A 124 4.31 6.66 -5.05
N THR A 125 5.08 6.52 -6.13
CA THR A 125 6.44 5.97 -6.08
C THR A 125 7.35 6.82 -5.19
N PHE A 126 7.33 8.15 -5.37
CA PHE A 126 8.10 9.06 -4.52
C PHE A 126 7.72 8.95 -3.05
N VAL A 127 6.42 8.92 -2.75
CA VAL A 127 5.91 8.77 -1.38
C VAL A 127 6.30 7.43 -0.77
N CYS A 128 6.18 6.32 -1.51
CA CYS A 128 6.58 5.00 -1.01
C CYS A 128 8.09 4.92 -0.72
N VAL A 129 8.93 5.45 -1.61
CA VAL A 129 10.38 5.52 -1.37
C VAL A 129 10.69 6.40 -0.16
N SER A 130 10.00 7.55 -0.02
CA SER A 130 10.15 8.42 1.15
C SER A 130 9.77 7.70 2.45
N GLN A 131 8.70 6.92 2.46
CA GLN A 131 8.31 6.12 3.63
C GLN A 131 9.33 5.03 3.97
N CYS A 132 9.93 4.39 2.96
CA CYS A 132 11.03 3.44 3.16
C CYS A 132 12.25 4.12 3.82
N ILE A 133 12.61 5.32 3.37
CA ILE A 133 13.71 6.09 3.95
C ILE A 133 13.36 6.53 5.38
N LEU A 134 12.15 7.05 5.60
CA LEU A 134 11.68 7.47 6.93
C LEU A 134 11.69 6.30 7.92
N ALA A 135 11.30 5.10 7.50
CA ALA A 135 11.31 3.93 8.35
C ALA A 135 12.73 3.59 8.84
N ILE A 136 13.73 3.66 7.96
CA ILE A 136 15.14 3.46 8.35
C ILE A 136 15.61 4.58 9.30
N LEU A 137 15.23 5.84 9.02
CA LEU A 137 15.61 6.97 9.86
C LEU A 137 15.00 6.89 11.26
N ILE A 138 13.73 6.47 11.37
CA ILE A 138 13.04 6.27 12.64
C ILE A 138 13.77 5.21 13.48
N ASP A 139 14.12 4.06 12.90
CA ASP A 139 14.79 2.98 13.63
C ASP A 139 16.24 3.31 13.97
N ARG A 140 16.95 4.05 13.10
CA ARG A 140 18.39 4.35 13.28
C ARG A 140 18.68 5.53 14.21
N PHE A 141 17.76 6.50 14.28
CA PHE A 141 17.98 7.73 15.03
C PHE A 141 16.95 7.87 16.17
N PRO A 142 17.32 7.53 17.44
CA PRO A 142 16.38 7.59 18.56
C PRO A 142 15.77 8.98 18.78
N ALA A 143 16.51 10.05 18.50
CA ALA A 143 15.97 11.41 18.59
C ALA A 143 14.88 11.68 17.55
N PHE A 144 15.03 11.13 16.34
CA PHE A 144 14.00 11.24 15.29
C PHE A 144 12.79 10.34 15.60
N GLN A 145 13.03 9.15 16.13
CA GLN A 145 11.98 8.26 16.62
C GLN A 145 11.15 8.97 17.70
N LEU A 146 11.79 9.54 18.72
CA LEU A 146 11.11 10.26 19.79
C LEU A 146 10.28 11.42 19.25
N LEU A 147 10.79 12.18 18.26
CA LEU A 147 10.06 13.25 17.62
C LEU A 147 8.80 12.71 16.91
N VAL A 148 8.92 11.65 16.12
CA VAL A 148 7.78 11.05 15.43
C VAL A 148 6.75 10.52 16.44
N ASP A 149 7.19 9.79 17.46
CA ASP A 149 6.32 9.17 18.46
C ASP A 149 5.63 10.21 19.36
N THR A 150 6.21 11.40 19.51
CA THR A 150 5.59 12.51 20.27
C THR A 150 4.46 13.18 19.50
N TYR A 151 4.61 13.36 18.19
CA TYR A 151 3.66 14.16 17.38
C TYR A 151 2.69 13.32 16.55
N VAL A 152 3.02 12.06 16.28
CA VAL A 152 2.22 11.16 15.43
C VAL A 152 1.64 10.04 16.28
N SER A 153 0.32 9.84 16.22
CA SER A 153 -0.37 8.72 16.84
C SER A 153 -0.69 7.66 15.79
N GLN A 154 -0.04 6.49 15.88
CA GLN A 154 -0.18 5.40 14.91
C GLN A 154 -0.01 3.99 15.52
N GLY A 155 -0.06 3.86 16.86
CA GLY A 155 0.12 2.56 17.54
C GLY A 155 1.57 2.17 17.76
N GLN A 156 2.44 3.14 18.03
CA GLN A 156 3.88 2.99 18.20
C GLN A 156 4.25 1.96 19.28
N GLU A 157 3.52 1.92 20.39
CA GLU A 157 3.76 0.95 21.47
C GLU A 157 3.75 -0.48 20.97
N PHE A 158 2.75 -0.82 20.15
CA PHE A 158 2.67 -2.14 19.51
C PHE A 158 3.83 -2.38 18.55
N PHE A 159 4.25 -1.37 17.76
CA PHE A 159 5.37 -1.54 16.82
C PHE A 159 6.70 -1.77 17.54
N GLN A 160 6.90 -1.11 18.67
CA GLN A 160 8.08 -1.30 19.52
C GLN A 160 8.06 -2.67 20.20
N GLU A 161 6.91 -3.11 20.71
CA GLU A 161 6.74 -4.44 21.31
C GLU A 161 7.08 -5.56 20.32
N VAL A 162 6.53 -5.49 19.10
CA VAL A 162 6.79 -6.48 18.05
C VAL A 162 8.09 -6.23 17.27
N ARG A 163 8.84 -5.19 17.61
CA ARG A 163 10.10 -4.80 16.94
C ARG A 163 9.99 -4.68 15.43
N ARG A 164 8.88 -4.09 14.93
CA ARG A 164 8.60 -3.91 13.52
C ARG A 164 9.11 -2.57 13.02
N LEU A 165 9.69 -2.59 11.82
CA LEU A 165 10.02 -1.37 11.10
C LEU A 165 8.75 -0.65 10.68
N TYR A 166 8.68 0.67 10.86
CA TYR A 166 7.52 1.49 10.50
C TYR A 166 7.94 2.87 10.00
N GLY A 167 7.15 3.42 9.07
CA GLY A 167 7.24 4.81 8.62
C GLY A 167 6.18 5.69 9.28
N ILE A 168 5.90 6.84 8.72
CA ILE A 168 4.81 7.73 9.17
C ILE A 168 3.51 7.31 8.47
N GLY A 169 2.61 6.65 9.21
CA GLY A 169 1.39 6.04 8.67
C GLY A 169 1.64 4.79 7.83
N ALA A 170 2.89 4.36 7.71
CA ALA A 170 3.31 3.22 6.92
C ALA A 170 3.81 2.09 7.83
N ALA A 171 2.89 1.24 8.27
CA ALA A 171 3.20 0.13 9.15
C ALA A 171 2.33 -1.10 8.81
N LEU A 172 2.82 -2.28 9.15
CA LEU A 172 2.12 -3.57 9.07
C LEU A 172 1.51 -3.86 7.68
N ASP A 173 0.53 -4.75 7.62
CA ASP A 173 -0.08 -5.22 6.38
C ASP A 173 -0.76 -4.13 5.53
N PRO A 174 -1.43 -3.11 6.11
CA PRO A 174 -1.96 -2.02 5.30
C PRO A 174 -0.88 -1.26 4.50
N ALA A 175 0.33 -1.12 5.03
CA ALA A 175 1.45 -0.54 4.28
C ALA A 175 1.94 -1.50 3.19
N GLY A 176 2.04 -2.81 3.49
CA GLY A 176 2.44 -3.83 2.53
C GLY A 176 1.54 -3.88 1.31
N VAL A 177 0.22 -3.83 1.49
CA VAL A 177 -0.75 -3.76 0.36
C VAL A 177 -0.51 -2.51 -0.49
N ARG A 178 -0.27 -1.35 0.13
CA ARG A 178 0.00 -0.10 -0.59
C ARG A 178 1.31 -0.15 -1.38
N PHE A 179 2.38 -0.68 -0.78
CA PHE A 179 3.64 -0.93 -1.49
C PHE A 179 3.44 -1.91 -2.65
N SER A 180 2.67 -2.98 -2.47
CA SER A 180 2.34 -3.96 -3.51
C SER A 180 1.67 -3.31 -4.72
N ILE A 181 0.69 -2.45 -4.49
CA ILE A 181 -0.01 -1.72 -5.57
C ILE A 181 0.99 -0.85 -6.34
N VAL A 182 1.89 -0.14 -5.65
CA VAL A 182 2.86 0.74 -6.31
C VAL A 182 3.90 -0.06 -7.10
N LEU A 183 4.36 -1.21 -6.59
CA LEU A 183 5.23 -2.11 -7.36
C LEU A 183 4.58 -2.57 -8.66
N LEU A 184 3.30 -2.95 -8.62
CA LEU A 184 2.56 -3.32 -9.82
C LEU A 184 2.37 -2.15 -10.79
N LEU A 185 2.06 -0.95 -10.29
CA LEU A 185 1.95 0.26 -11.11
C LEU A 185 3.28 0.66 -11.76
N ILE A 186 4.41 0.51 -11.07
CA ILE A 186 5.75 0.72 -11.65
C ILE A 186 5.99 -0.29 -12.78
N ALA A 187 5.71 -1.58 -12.55
CA ALA A 187 5.86 -2.62 -13.57
C ALA A 187 4.98 -2.32 -14.80
N TYR A 188 3.74 -1.89 -14.57
CA TYR A 188 2.84 -1.45 -15.65
C TYR A 188 3.43 -0.28 -16.45
N LEU A 189 3.92 0.79 -15.80
CA LEU A 189 4.51 1.93 -16.49
C LEU A 189 5.75 1.55 -17.31
N LEU A 190 6.60 0.69 -16.77
CA LEU A 190 7.79 0.19 -17.46
C LEU A 190 7.46 -0.61 -18.72
N CYS A 191 6.29 -1.27 -18.76
CA CYS A 191 5.86 -2.08 -19.91
C CYS A 191 4.98 -1.33 -20.89
N GLU A 192 4.11 -0.41 -20.43
CA GLU A 192 3.05 0.15 -21.28
C GLU A 192 3.26 1.64 -21.63
N ASN A 193 4.03 2.38 -20.83
CA ASN A 193 4.19 3.81 -21.04
C ASN A 193 5.39 4.12 -21.94
N GLU A 194 5.12 4.59 -23.17
CA GLU A 194 6.17 4.88 -24.16
C GLU A 194 7.13 5.98 -23.70
N ASP A 195 6.64 7.03 -23.01
CA ASP A 195 7.49 8.11 -22.49
C ASP A 195 8.47 7.63 -21.41
N VAL A 196 8.10 6.57 -20.68
CA VAL A 196 8.98 5.93 -19.69
C VAL A 196 9.96 5.01 -20.37
N LYS A 197 9.49 4.15 -21.28
CA LYS A 197 10.34 3.19 -22.02
C LYS A 197 11.46 3.85 -22.83
N GLN A 198 11.17 4.99 -23.46
CA GLN A 198 12.14 5.70 -24.29
C GLN A 198 13.23 6.42 -23.48
N ALA A 199 12.88 6.93 -22.31
CA ALA A 199 13.80 7.70 -21.47
C ALA A 199 14.59 6.80 -20.51
N LYS A 200 15.88 6.54 -20.81
CA LYS A 200 16.75 5.68 -19.98
C LYS A 200 16.74 6.06 -18.48
N TRP A 201 16.81 7.35 -18.19
CA TRP A 201 16.83 7.82 -16.81
C TRP A 201 15.53 7.52 -16.07
N LYS A 202 14.35 7.60 -16.72
CA LYS A 202 13.07 7.25 -16.12
C LYS A 202 13.00 5.76 -15.79
N VAL A 203 13.44 4.89 -16.73
CA VAL A 203 13.53 3.45 -16.50
C VAL A 203 14.41 3.16 -15.27
N SER A 204 15.61 3.78 -15.21
CA SER A 204 16.52 3.57 -14.08
C SER A 204 15.93 4.05 -12.75
N VAL A 205 15.28 5.22 -12.73
CA VAL A 205 14.66 5.75 -11.50
C VAL A 205 13.50 4.86 -11.03
N TYR A 206 12.62 4.42 -11.93
CA TYR A 206 11.52 3.53 -11.57
C TYR A 206 12.00 2.14 -11.13
N LEU A 207 13.01 1.59 -11.78
CA LEU A 207 13.60 0.32 -11.35
C LEU A 207 14.31 0.45 -9.99
N PHE A 208 15.06 1.53 -9.77
CA PHE A 208 15.66 1.80 -8.46
C PHE A 208 14.60 1.89 -7.36
N ALA A 209 13.54 2.66 -7.60
CA ALA A 209 12.42 2.77 -6.68
C ALA A 209 11.72 1.40 -6.45
N PHE A 210 11.56 0.60 -7.51
CA PHE A 210 11.01 -0.76 -7.42
C PHE A 210 11.83 -1.63 -6.46
N PHE A 211 13.17 -1.64 -6.59
CA PHE A 211 14.03 -2.40 -5.70
C PHE A 211 14.04 -1.87 -4.26
N VAL A 212 14.08 -0.55 -4.09
CA VAL A 212 14.01 0.06 -2.75
C VAL A 212 12.70 -0.34 -2.04
N ILE A 213 11.56 -0.22 -2.73
CA ILE A 213 10.26 -0.61 -2.16
C ILE A 213 10.19 -2.13 -1.96
N ALA A 214 10.71 -2.93 -2.90
CA ALA A 214 10.72 -4.38 -2.79
C ALA A 214 11.54 -4.87 -1.57
N VAL A 215 12.68 -4.27 -1.27
CA VAL A 215 13.53 -4.68 -0.15
C VAL A 215 13.02 -4.08 1.16
N ILE A 216 12.97 -2.75 1.25
CA ILE A 216 12.64 -2.07 2.50
C ILE A 216 11.15 -2.17 2.82
N GLY A 217 10.27 -2.13 1.82
CA GLY A 217 8.84 -2.37 1.99
C GLY A 217 8.55 -3.76 2.58
N ASN A 218 9.30 -4.80 2.18
CA ASN A 218 9.21 -6.13 2.80
C ASN A 218 9.72 -6.16 4.24
N MET A 219 10.71 -5.33 4.60
CA MET A 219 11.14 -5.17 6.00
C MET A 219 10.04 -4.53 6.86
N ILE A 220 9.20 -3.66 6.28
CA ILE A 220 8.04 -3.06 6.97
C ILE A 220 6.90 -4.07 7.04
N SER A 221 6.58 -4.72 5.92
CA SER A 221 5.52 -5.72 5.82
C SER A 221 5.79 -6.74 4.72
N ARG A 222 5.77 -8.02 5.08
CA ARG A 222 5.93 -9.17 4.16
C ARG A 222 4.86 -9.21 3.06
N THR A 223 3.71 -8.59 3.27
CA THR A 223 2.64 -8.48 2.26
C THR A 223 3.12 -7.77 0.99
N THR A 224 4.20 -6.96 1.07
CA THR A 224 4.85 -6.34 -0.08
C THR A 224 5.37 -7.38 -1.09
N SER A 225 5.71 -8.60 -0.65
CA SER A 225 6.14 -9.70 -1.52
C SER A 225 5.11 -10.05 -2.57
N VAL A 226 3.82 -9.93 -2.26
CA VAL A 226 2.74 -10.20 -3.21
C VAL A 226 2.84 -9.24 -4.42
N GLY A 227 3.04 -7.95 -4.14
CA GLY A 227 3.23 -6.96 -5.20
C GLY A 227 4.54 -7.15 -5.98
N LEU A 228 5.60 -7.58 -5.28
CA LEU A 228 6.88 -7.93 -5.92
C LEU A 228 6.69 -9.08 -6.90
N LEU A 229 6.07 -10.18 -6.48
CA LEU A 229 5.83 -11.35 -7.33
C LEU A 229 4.90 -11.02 -8.51
N LEU A 230 3.80 -10.32 -8.25
CA LEU A 230 2.87 -9.89 -9.31
C LEU A 230 3.53 -8.89 -10.26
N GLY A 231 4.34 -7.96 -9.77
CA GLY A 231 5.08 -7.00 -10.58
C GLY A 231 6.11 -7.68 -11.50
N ILE A 232 6.87 -8.65 -10.96
CA ILE A 232 7.82 -9.45 -11.76
C ILE A 232 7.08 -10.31 -12.79
N ALA A 233 5.99 -10.98 -12.39
CA ALA A 233 5.16 -11.76 -13.30
C ALA A 233 4.62 -10.88 -14.45
N TYR A 234 4.13 -9.67 -14.12
CA TYR A 234 3.68 -8.72 -15.14
C TYR A 234 4.80 -8.30 -16.08
N LEU A 235 6.00 -7.97 -15.57
CA LEU A 235 7.17 -7.64 -16.38
C LEU A 235 7.51 -8.79 -17.36
N ILE A 236 7.53 -10.03 -16.88
CA ILE A 236 7.84 -11.22 -17.69
C ILE A 236 6.75 -11.46 -18.75
N CYS A 237 5.49 -11.44 -18.38
CA CYS A 237 4.38 -11.71 -19.28
C CYS A 237 4.20 -10.62 -20.36
N SER A 238 4.29 -9.35 -19.98
CA SER A 238 4.03 -8.21 -20.88
C SER A 238 5.14 -7.95 -21.87
N THR A 239 6.39 -8.34 -21.57
CA THR A 239 7.54 -8.08 -22.44
C THR A 239 7.75 -9.12 -23.54
N GLY A 240 6.91 -10.16 -23.55
CA GLY A 240 6.94 -11.17 -24.63
C GLY A 240 8.13 -12.13 -24.59
N ILE A 241 8.77 -12.29 -23.42
CA ILE A 241 9.85 -13.29 -23.25
C ILE A 241 9.40 -14.67 -23.71
N PHE A 242 8.17 -15.06 -23.37
CA PHE A 242 7.60 -16.34 -23.80
C PHE A 242 7.35 -16.45 -25.31
N ARG A 243 7.31 -15.32 -26.04
CA ARG A 243 7.12 -15.32 -27.50
C ARG A 243 8.43 -15.31 -28.27
N LEU A 244 9.58 -15.35 -27.58
CA LEU A 244 10.94 -15.27 -28.14
C LEU A 244 11.19 -14.04 -29.05
N ILE A 245 10.32 -13.02 -28.99
CA ILE A 245 10.41 -11.79 -29.77
C ILE A 245 10.74 -10.66 -28.80
N ILE A 246 12.03 -10.45 -28.56
CA ILE A 246 12.49 -9.38 -27.68
C ILE A 246 12.72 -8.11 -28.53
N ARG A 247 11.86 -7.09 -28.31
CA ARG A 247 12.09 -5.76 -28.90
C ARG A 247 13.30 -5.10 -28.23
N ARG A 248 14.03 -4.27 -28.98
CA ARG A 248 15.23 -3.56 -28.49
C ARG A 248 14.98 -2.72 -27.22
N SER A 249 13.76 -2.18 -27.05
CA SER A 249 13.36 -1.45 -25.83
C SER A 249 13.32 -2.35 -24.59
N TYR A 250 12.88 -3.60 -24.74
CA TYR A 250 12.84 -4.55 -23.64
C TYR A 250 14.21 -5.12 -23.28
N PHE A 251 15.09 -5.29 -24.27
CA PHE A 251 16.48 -5.66 -24.00
C PHE A 251 17.17 -4.65 -23.08
N ARG A 252 16.94 -3.35 -23.33
CA ARG A 252 17.43 -2.29 -22.45
C ARG A 252 16.85 -2.38 -21.03
N LEU A 253 15.54 -2.59 -20.91
CA LEU A 253 14.88 -2.76 -19.63
C LEU A 253 15.52 -3.90 -18.83
N TYR A 254 15.70 -5.07 -19.46
CA TYR A 254 16.30 -6.24 -18.79
C TYR A 254 17.78 -6.06 -18.46
N SER A 255 18.55 -5.36 -19.29
CA SER A 255 19.94 -5.02 -18.99
C SER A 255 20.06 -4.15 -17.72
N ILE A 256 19.20 -3.13 -17.60
CA ILE A 256 19.20 -2.25 -16.43
C ILE A 256 18.69 -3.02 -15.22
N LEU A 257 17.61 -3.78 -15.36
CA LEU A 257 17.03 -4.62 -14.30
C LEU A 257 18.05 -5.64 -13.77
N GLY A 258 18.74 -6.36 -14.66
CA GLY A 258 19.78 -7.33 -14.28
C GLY A 258 20.97 -6.68 -13.57
N GLY A 259 21.45 -5.55 -14.09
CA GLY A 259 22.52 -4.79 -13.44
C GLY A 259 22.12 -4.29 -12.05
N MET A 260 20.91 -3.75 -11.89
CA MET A 260 20.41 -3.31 -10.58
C MET A 260 20.18 -4.50 -9.65
N LEU A 261 19.60 -5.60 -10.13
CA LEU A 261 19.40 -6.80 -9.32
C LEU A 261 20.72 -7.29 -8.72
N ILE A 262 21.77 -7.42 -9.55
CA ILE A 262 23.10 -7.82 -9.09
C ILE A 262 23.62 -6.83 -8.03
N THR A 263 23.50 -5.51 -8.29
CA THR A 263 23.94 -4.48 -7.35
C THR A 263 23.20 -4.58 -6.01
N PHE A 264 21.88 -4.75 -6.04
CA PHE A 264 21.06 -4.87 -4.82
C PHE A 264 21.35 -6.18 -4.06
N ILE A 265 21.64 -7.28 -4.77
CA ILE A 265 22.05 -8.54 -4.13
C ILE A 265 23.41 -8.35 -3.44
N ILE A 266 24.42 -7.80 -4.13
CA ILE A 266 25.74 -7.58 -3.53
C ILE A 266 25.64 -6.66 -2.32
N LEU A 267 24.91 -5.53 -2.45
CA LEU A 267 24.69 -4.61 -1.34
C LEU A 267 23.93 -5.27 -0.18
N GLY A 268 22.90 -6.06 -0.50
CA GLY A 268 22.09 -6.78 0.48
C GLY A 268 22.90 -7.80 1.27
N VAL A 269 23.75 -8.60 0.61
CA VAL A 269 24.66 -9.55 1.25
C VAL A 269 25.66 -8.80 2.13
N TYR A 270 26.29 -7.75 1.62
CA TYR A 270 27.22 -6.95 2.40
C TYR A 270 26.59 -6.37 3.67
N LEU A 271 25.41 -5.77 3.56
CA LEU A 271 24.68 -5.20 4.70
C LEU A 271 24.20 -6.29 5.68
N TYR A 272 23.78 -7.44 5.16
CA TYR A 272 23.36 -8.59 5.97
C TYR A 272 24.49 -9.12 6.85
N GLU A 273 25.72 -9.16 6.33
CA GLU A 273 26.87 -9.67 7.06
C GLU A 273 27.45 -8.64 8.06
N HIS A 274 27.36 -7.34 7.77
CA HIS A 274 28.07 -6.31 8.53
C HIS A 274 27.19 -5.44 9.43
N ASP A 275 25.86 -5.51 9.31
CA ASP A 275 24.95 -4.63 10.03
C ASP A 275 23.83 -5.43 10.72
N PRO A 276 23.78 -5.47 12.06
CA PRO A 276 22.75 -6.19 12.82
C PRO A 276 21.31 -5.75 12.51
N PHE A 277 21.12 -4.49 12.15
CA PHE A 277 19.80 -3.98 11.73
C PHE A 277 19.35 -4.66 10.44
N PHE A 278 20.19 -4.65 9.41
CA PHE A 278 19.86 -5.29 8.14
C PHE A 278 19.75 -6.80 8.27
N TYR A 279 20.61 -7.45 9.07
CA TYR A 279 20.52 -8.87 9.37
C TYR A 279 19.12 -9.24 9.89
N ARG A 280 18.65 -8.58 10.95
CA ARG A 280 17.35 -8.83 11.55
C ARG A 280 16.19 -8.58 10.56
N ASN A 281 16.20 -7.44 9.89
CA ASN A 281 15.09 -7.01 9.04
C ASN A 281 15.05 -7.77 7.71
N ILE A 282 16.19 -8.16 7.12
CA ILE A 282 16.23 -9.00 5.91
C ILE A 282 15.74 -10.41 6.25
N ARG A 283 16.19 -10.98 7.38
CA ARG A 283 15.67 -12.29 7.83
C ARG A 283 14.17 -12.28 8.03
N PHE A 284 13.64 -11.23 8.64
CA PHE A 284 12.21 -11.04 8.77
C PHE A 284 11.51 -10.91 7.40
N ALA A 285 12.02 -10.06 6.52
CA ALA A 285 11.43 -9.78 5.21
C ALA A 285 11.32 -11.03 4.32
N PHE A 286 12.34 -11.89 4.37
CA PHE A 286 12.47 -13.08 3.54
C PHE A 286 12.46 -14.38 4.34
N GLU A 287 11.76 -14.41 5.48
CA GLU A 287 11.68 -15.53 6.40
C GLU A 287 11.35 -16.86 5.71
N ALA A 288 10.36 -16.88 4.81
CA ALA A 288 9.99 -18.08 4.07
C ALA A 288 11.15 -18.65 3.24
N PHE A 289 11.99 -17.77 2.65
CA PHE A 289 13.16 -18.19 1.89
C PHE A 289 14.25 -18.75 2.81
N PHE A 290 14.53 -18.08 3.93
CA PHE A 290 15.53 -18.56 4.90
C PHE A 290 15.10 -19.90 5.51
N ASN A 291 13.83 -20.04 5.91
CA ASN A 291 13.32 -21.29 6.43
C ASN A 291 13.43 -22.41 5.39
N TRP A 292 13.11 -22.13 4.12
CA TRP A 292 13.25 -23.12 3.06
C TRP A 292 14.71 -23.57 2.87
N VAL A 293 15.66 -22.65 2.93
CA VAL A 293 17.11 -23.00 2.81
C VAL A 293 17.61 -23.76 4.03
N GLU A 294 17.14 -23.41 5.25
CA GLU A 294 17.62 -24.00 6.50
C GLU A 294 16.92 -25.32 6.86
N THR A 295 15.62 -25.44 6.58
CA THR A 295 14.79 -26.59 7.01
C THR A 295 14.16 -27.36 5.85
N GLY A 296 14.21 -26.84 4.63
CA GLY A 296 13.52 -27.40 3.46
C GLY A 296 12.02 -27.07 3.37
N GLU A 297 11.47 -26.32 4.33
CA GLU A 297 10.05 -25.97 4.39
C GLU A 297 9.80 -24.49 4.14
N LEU A 298 8.89 -24.17 3.21
CA LEU A 298 8.40 -22.80 2.96
C LEU A 298 7.36 -22.39 4.03
N ARG A 299 7.75 -22.38 5.30
CA ARG A 299 6.85 -22.03 6.42
C ARG A 299 7.24 -20.71 7.06
N THR A 300 6.23 -19.97 7.51
CA THR A 300 6.37 -18.78 8.35
C THR A 300 5.30 -18.85 9.44
N ASP A 301 5.48 -18.13 10.55
CA ASP A 301 4.47 -18.00 11.60
C ASP A 301 3.10 -17.55 11.06
N SER A 302 3.11 -16.72 10.01
CA SER A 302 1.88 -16.25 9.37
C SER A 302 1.19 -17.34 8.54
N THR A 303 1.94 -18.17 7.82
CA THR A 303 1.37 -19.31 7.06
C THR A 303 0.84 -20.39 7.99
N ASP A 304 1.48 -20.61 9.13
CA ASP A 304 1.00 -21.54 10.13
C ASP A 304 -0.31 -21.09 10.75
N LYS A 305 -0.40 -19.83 11.15
CA LYS A 305 -1.66 -19.23 11.64
C LYS A 305 -2.75 -19.26 10.56
N LEU A 306 -2.42 -18.98 9.31
CA LEU A 306 -3.37 -19.07 8.21
C LEU A 306 -3.93 -20.50 8.09
N ASN A 307 -3.06 -21.50 8.09
CA ASN A 307 -3.46 -22.90 7.89
C ASN A 307 -4.18 -23.52 9.09
N THR A 308 -3.87 -23.08 10.32
CA THR A 308 -4.40 -23.70 11.54
C THR A 308 -5.59 -22.95 12.13
N VAL A 309 -5.65 -21.62 12.02
CA VAL A 309 -6.61 -20.80 12.77
C VAL A 309 -7.52 -19.96 11.85
N MET A 310 -7.04 -19.56 10.66
CA MET A 310 -7.76 -18.60 9.82
C MET A 310 -8.72 -19.25 8.80
N TRP A 311 -8.56 -20.54 8.50
CA TRP A 311 -9.47 -21.27 7.64
C TRP A 311 -10.67 -21.77 8.45
N ILE A 312 -11.71 -20.94 8.54
CA ILE A 312 -12.97 -21.27 9.19
C ILE A 312 -14.05 -21.36 8.11
N TRP A 313 -14.57 -22.55 7.90
CA TRP A 313 -15.66 -22.77 6.95
C TRP A 313 -16.98 -22.76 7.69
N PRO A 314 -18.00 -22.00 7.23
CA PRO A 314 -19.34 -22.05 7.82
C PRO A 314 -19.93 -23.46 7.70
N GLU A 315 -20.44 -23.99 8.81
CA GLU A 315 -21.02 -25.34 8.87
C GLU A 315 -22.42 -25.43 8.23
N ASN A 316 -23.12 -24.29 8.10
CA ASN A 316 -24.49 -24.27 7.65
C ASN A 316 -24.75 -23.13 6.64
N LEU A 317 -25.88 -23.23 5.92
CA LEU A 317 -26.27 -22.26 4.91
C LEU A 317 -26.44 -20.84 5.49
N LYS A 318 -26.88 -20.72 6.75
CA LYS A 318 -26.98 -19.43 7.45
C LYS A 318 -25.61 -18.77 7.55
N GLY A 319 -24.60 -19.51 8.00
CA GLY A 319 -23.23 -18.99 8.12
C GLY A 319 -22.67 -18.52 6.77
N TRP A 320 -22.99 -19.20 5.68
CA TRP A 320 -22.59 -18.79 4.32
C TRP A 320 -23.31 -17.54 3.80
N LEU A 321 -24.59 -17.36 4.10
CA LEU A 321 -25.38 -16.25 3.57
C LEU A 321 -25.34 -14.99 4.44
N ILE A 322 -25.36 -15.16 5.76
CA ILE A 322 -25.56 -14.06 6.71
C ILE A 322 -24.35 -13.91 7.65
N GLY A 323 -23.52 -14.95 7.75
CA GLY A 323 -22.41 -14.98 8.72
C GLY A 323 -22.87 -15.25 10.15
N THR A 324 -21.94 -15.14 11.09
CA THR A 324 -22.15 -15.39 12.52
C THR A 324 -21.84 -14.16 13.39
N GLY A 325 -21.32 -13.08 12.80
CA GLY A 325 -20.82 -11.89 13.50
C GLY A 325 -19.36 -12.05 13.94
N LEU A 326 -18.67 -10.92 14.15
CA LEU A 326 -17.24 -10.90 14.49
C LEU A 326 -16.94 -11.53 15.87
N PHE A 327 -17.85 -11.39 16.81
CA PHE A 327 -17.70 -11.88 18.19
C PHE A 327 -18.41 -13.23 18.44
N ALA A 328 -18.77 -13.96 17.39
CA ALA A 328 -19.29 -15.31 17.58
C ALA A 328 -18.20 -16.19 18.22
N ASN A 329 -18.52 -16.82 19.34
CA ASN A 329 -17.66 -17.82 19.97
C ASN A 329 -17.59 -19.02 19.02
N PHE A 330 -16.53 -19.08 18.21
CA PHE A 330 -16.21 -20.27 17.47
C PHE A 330 -15.73 -21.31 18.47
N VAL A 331 -16.55 -22.30 18.73
CA VAL A 331 -16.10 -23.53 19.38
C VAL A 331 -15.17 -24.20 18.37
N TYR A 332 -13.87 -24.09 18.61
CA TYR A 332 -12.89 -24.86 17.83
C TYR A 332 -13.20 -26.34 18.11
N SER A 333 -13.83 -27.02 17.17
CA SER A 333 -13.84 -28.46 17.16
C SER A 333 -12.40 -28.90 16.89
N THR A 334 -11.69 -29.25 17.97
CA THR A 334 -10.44 -30.00 17.88
C THR A 334 -10.76 -31.32 17.21
N VAL A 335 -10.40 -31.46 15.95
CA VAL A 335 -10.28 -32.75 15.26
C VAL A 335 -8.82 -33.20 15.35
#